data_d5dac58c6b367b50a2ba3cf1087583bb
#
_entry.id   d5dac58c6b367b50a2ba3cf1087583bb
#
_cell.length_a   1.000
_cell.length_b   1.000
_cell.length_c   1.000
_cell.angle_alpha   90.00
_cell.angle_beta   90.00
_cell.angle_gamma   90.00
#
_symmetry.space_group_name_H-M   'P 1'
#
loop_
_entity.id
_entity.type
_entity.pdbx_description
1 polymer ?
#
loop_
_entity_poly.entity_id
_entity_poly.type
_entity_poly.pdbx_seq_one_letter_code
_entity_poly.pdbx_strand_id
1 'polypeptide(L)'
;MKINAFLAAIALLSGSGLNATAPLAGAEVPAMDGVYTYADEDGVVATWTIRTTCTPGCVAHVTTGPGRGFDAPLVNGRFTVTRTVPEGAICPAYTAFVGETPASFDGGEHPVTVNQWWDPRTLTGEVDFLETSAPCGLVDRRDTFTLTRIG
;
A
#
# COMPACT_ATOMS: atom_id res chain seq x y z
N MET A 1 62.26 -47.36 39.22
CA MET A 1 61.63 -46.28 38.43
C MET A 1 60.41 -46.83 37.73
N LYS A 2 59.22 -46.47 38.15
CA LYS A 2 57.95 -46.95 37.58
C LYS A 2 57.35 -45.86 36.77
N ILE A 3 57.18 -46.08 35.50
CA ILE A 3 56.56 -45.18 34.57
C ILE A 3 55.11 -45.64 34.36
N ASN A 4 54.15 -44.86 34.84
CA ASN A 4 52.74 -45.09 34.67
C ASN A 4 52.32 -44.41 33.38
N ALA A 5 51.91 -45.19 32.40
CA ALA A 5 51.30 -44.71 31.19
C ALA A 5 49.78 -44.47 31.39
N PHE A 6 49.35 -43.24 31.32
CA PHE A 6 47.91 -42.89 31.31
C PHE A 6 47.40 -42.95 29.85
N LEU A 7 46.52 -43.89 29.63
CA LEU A 7 45.70 -43.92 28.37
C LEU A 7 44.56 -42.93 28.50
N ALA A 8 44.64 -41.86 27.75
CA ALA A 8 43.52 -40.92 27.61
C ALA A 8 42.57 -41.40 26.49
N ALA A 9 41.39 -41.82 26.89
CA ALA A 9 40.31 -42.16 25.93
C ALA A 9 39.67 -40.85 25.45
N ILE A 10 39.82 -40.58 24.14
CA ILE A 10 39.12 -39.45 23.48
C ILE A 10 37.75 -39.97 23.04
N ALA A 11 36.70 -39.51 23.71
CA ALA A 11 35.33 -39.71 23.30
C ALA A 11 34.97 -38.69 22.19
N LEU A 12 34.84 -39.14 20.94
CA LEU A 12 34.31 -38.34 19.85
C LEU A 12 32.79 -38.24 20.00
N LEU A 13 32.32 -37.12 20.59
CA LEU A 13 30.92 -36.73 20.57
C LEU A 13 30.58 -36.20 19.15
N SER A 14 29.98 -37.07 18.34
CA SER A 14 29.36 -36.67 17.06
C SER A 14 28.10 -35.83 17.35
N GLY A 15 28.28 -34.53 17.50
CA GLY A 15 27.21 -33.58 17.60
C GLY A 15 26.50 -33.45 16.21
N SER A 16 25.40 -34.16 16.04
CA SER A 16 24.47 -33.89 14.92
C SER A 16 23.84 -32.52 15.18
N GLY A 17 24.42 -31.48 14.56
CA GLY A 17 23.84 -30.14 14.54
C GLY A 17 22.54 -30.18 13.75
N LEU A 18 21.42 -30.26 14.44
CA LEU A 18 20.12 -29.89 13.89
C LEU A 18 20.17 -28.38 13.65
N ASN A 19 20.49 -27.99 12.41
CA ASN A 19 20.23 -26.62 11.95
C ASN A 19 18.70 -26.44 11.89
N ALA A 20 18.10 -26.15 13.04
CA ALA A 20 16.79 -25.56 13.10
C ALA A 20 16.92 -24.16 12.52
N THR A 21 16.73 -24.03 11.21
CA THR A 21 16.38 -22.72 10.61
C THR A 21 15.06 -22.32 11.25
N ALA A 22 15.14 -21.50 12.31
CA ALA A 22 13.98 -20.81 12.81
C ALA A 22 13.38 -20.07 11.63
N PRO A 23 12.08 -20.24 11.32
CA PRO A 23 11.44 -19.41 10.31
C PRO A 23 11.65 -17.97 10.77
N LEU A 24 12.22 -17.16 9.88
CA LEU A 24 12.22 -15.70 10.09
C LEU A 24 10.77 -15.33 10.33
N ALA A 25 10.41 -15.01 11.56
CA ALA A 25 9.11 -14.47 11.89
C ALA A 25 9.00 -13.18 11.07
N GLY A 26 8.35 -13.27 9.92
CA GLY A 26 8.01 -12.12 9.10
C GLY A 26 7.26 -11.18 10.05
N ALA A 27 7.75 -9.94 10.22
CA ALA A 27 7.11 -8.99 11.10
C ALA A 27 5.63 -8.91 10.73
N GLU A 28 4.78 -9.35 11.66
CA GLU A 28 3.33 -9.41 11.46
C GLU A 28 2.83 -8.03 11.01
N VAL A 29 2.13 -8.00 9.88
CA VAL A 29 1.58 -6.76 9.36
C VAL A 29 0.44 -6.33 10.28
N PRO A 30 0.45 -5.10 10.81
CA PRO A 30 -0.62 -4.64 11.67
C PRO A 30 -1.97 -4.70 10.96
N ALA A 31 -2.96 -5.33 11.59
CA ALA A 31 -4.34 -5.24 11.13
C ALA A 31 -4.81 -3.79 11.26
N MET A 32 -5.46 -3.29 10.22
CA MET A 32 -6.05 -1.95 10.23
C MET A 32 -7.56 -2.07 10.44
N ASP A 33 -8.00 -1.86 11.69
CA ASP A 33 -9.42 -1.88 12.03
C ASP A 33 -9.75 -0.56 12.74
N GLY A 34 -10.67 0.21 12.15
CA GLY A 34 -11.10 1.48 12.74
C GLY A 34 -11.42 2.56 11.72
N VAL A 35 -11.53 3.77 12.22
CA VAL A 35 -11.82 4.96 11.43
C VAL A 35 -10.55 5.80 11.31
N TYR A 36 -10.26 6.24 10.11
CA TYR A 36 -9.07 7.00 9.77
C TYR A 36 -9.44 8.27 9.00
N THR A 37 -8.74 9.34 9.27
CA THR A 37 -8.71 10.51 8.39
C THR A 37 -7.67 10.26 7.30
N TYR A 38 -8.08 10.34 6.05
CA TYR A 38 -7.23 10.42 4.87
C TYR A 38 -6.93 11.89 4.60
N ALA A 39 -5.67 12.24 4.39
CA ALA A 39 -5.27 13.58 3.98
C ALA A 39 -4.15 13.48 2.94
N ASP A 40 -4.32 14.10 1.79
CA ASP A 40 -3.30 14.16 0.75
C ASP A 40 -2.56 15.51 0.71
N GLU A 41 -1.53 15.58 -0.14
CA GLU A 41 -0.70 16.77 -0.28
C GLU A 41 -1.43 17.96 -0.94
N ASP A 42 -2.53 17.71 -1.63
CA ASP A 42 -3.37 18.74 -2.24
C ASP A 42 -4.41 19.34 -1.27
N GLY A 43 -4.47 18.81 -0.04
CA GLY A 43 -5.39 19.27 1.00
C GLY A 43 -6.77 18.61 0.93
N VAL A 44 -6.94 17.54 0.15
CA VAL A 44 -8.15 16.73 0.18
C VAL A 44 -8.18 15.95 1.49
N VAL A 45 -9.30 16.03 2.21
CA VAL A 45 -9.52 15.30 3.45
C VAL A 45 -10.76 14.43 3.30
N ALA A 46 -10.64 13.16 3.68
CA ALA A 46 -11.75 12.20 3.65
C ALA A 46 -11.72 11.28 4.88
N THR A 47 -12.83 10.64 5.17
CA THR A 47 -12.91 9.62 6.24
C THR A 47 -12.95 8.24 5.63
N TRP A 48 -12.05 7.37 6.08
CA TRP A 48 -11.99 5.97 5.71
C TRP A 48 -12.33 5.11 6.91
N THR A 49 -13.25 4.18 6.74
CA THR A 49 -13.44 3.08 7.69
C THR A 49 -12.77 1.85 7.11
N ILE A 50 -11.80 1.29 7.82
CA ILE A 50 -11.01 0.15 7.37
C ILE A 50 -11.30 -1.04 8.26
N ARG A 51 -11.47 -2.21 7.65
CA ARG A 51 -11.50 -3.52 8.32
C ARG A 51 -10.56 -4.45 7.58
N THR A 52 -9.67 -5.13 8.31
CA THR A 52 -8.74 -6.09 7.72
C THR A 52 -9.21 -7.53 7.97
N THR A 53 -9.22 -8.35 6.93
CA THR A 53 -9.39 -9.80 7.03
C THR A 53 -8.15 -10.49 6.47
N CYS A 54 -7.68 -11.59 7.10
CA CYS A 54 -6.41 -12.23 6.77
C CYS A 54 -6.53 -13.74 6.52
N THR A 55 -7.50 -14.20 5.72
CA THR A 55 -7.64 -15.63 5.37
C THR A 55 -8.17 -15.77 3.93
N PRO A 56 -7.39 -16.30 2.98
CA PRO A 56 -6.03 -16.87 3.08
C PRO A 56 -4.91 -15.81 3.06
N GLY A 57 -5.16 -14.58 2.67
CA GLY A 57 -4.26 -13.42 2.67
C GLY A 57 -4.93 -12.22 3.31
N CYS A 58 -4.15 -11.19 3.64
CA CYS A 58 -4.72 -9.99 4.23
C CYS A 58 -5.31 -9.07 3.15
N VAL A 59 -6.53 -8.60 3.40
CA VAL A 59 -7.23 -7.62 2.57
C VAL A 59 -7.78 -6.53 3.48
N ALA A 60 -7.51 -5.28 3.15
CA ALA A 60 -8.15 -4.14 3.77
C ALA A 60 -9.44 -3.81 3.00
N HIS A 61 -10.58 -3.90 3.67
CA HIS A 61 -11.88 -3.48 3.17
C HIS A 61 -12.09 -2.02 3.59
N VAL A 62 -12.04 -1.12 2.64
CA VAL A 62 -12.13 0.32 2.87
C VAL A 62 -13.50 0.82 2.48
N THR A 63 -14.17 1.52 3.39
CA THR A 63 -15.40 2.27 3.13
C THR A 63 -15.10 3.76 3.18
N THR A 64 -15.42 4.47 2.11
CA THR A 64 -15.16 5.93 1.97
C THR A 64 -16.44 6.78 2.05
N GLY A 65 -17.59 6.13 2.13
CA GLY A 65 -18.90 6.77 2.22
C GLY A 65 -20.04 5.79 1.98
N PRO A 66 -21.29 6.21 2.06
CA PRO A 66 -22.45 5.34 1.82
C PRO A 66 -22.40 4.70 0.44
N GLY A 67 -22.35 3.34 0.40
CA GLY A 67 -22.28 2.58 -0.85
C GLY A 67 -20.98 2.74 -1.63
N ARG A 68 -19.96 3.37 -1.07
CA ARG A 68 -18.64 3.58 -1.70
C ARG A 68 -17.55 2.91 -0.89
N GLY A 69 -16.74 2.12 -1.55
CA GLY A 69 -15.61 1.43 -0.92
C GLY A 69 -14.79 0.65 -1.94
N PHE A 70 -13.73 0.04 -1.45
CA PHE A 70 -12.85 -0.80 -2.25
C PHE A 70 -12.08 -1.76 -1.36
N ASP A 71 -11.58 -2.82 -1.97
CA ASP A 71 -10.73 -3.82 -1.34
C ASP A 71 -9.29 -3.64 -1.79
N ALA A 72 -8.37 -3.67 -0.84
CA ALA A 72 -6.94 -3.58 -1.11
C ALA A 72 -6.22 -4.80 -0.52
N PRO A 73 -5.78 -5.76 -1.35
CA PRO A 73 -4.96 -6.86 -0.89
C PRO A 73 -3.59 -6.39 -0.41
N LEU A 74 -3.05 -7.11 0.57
CA LEU A 74 -1.69 -6.88 1.05
C LEU A 74 -0.68 -7.52 0.09
N VAL A 75 0.14 -6.70 -0.55
CA VAL A 75 1.19 -7.12 -1.47
C VAL A 75 2.53 -6.55 -1.01
N ASN A 76 3.51 -7.40 -0.75
CA ASN A 76 4.85 -6.98 -0.31
C ASN A 76 4.84 -6.02 0.90
N GLY A 77 3.94 -6.26 1.86
CA GLY A 77 3.84 -5.45 3.09
C GLY A 77 3.05 -4.15 2.95
N ARG A 78 2.43 -3.89 1.79
CA ARG A 78 1.60 -2.72 1.51
C ARG A 78 0.21 -3.14 1.05
N PHE A 79 -0.82 -2.48 1.50
CA PHE A 79 -2.14 -2.60 0.90
C PHE A 79 -2.14 -1.88 -0.43
N THR A 80 -2.56 -2.56 -1.51
CA THR A 80 -2.42 -2.04 -2.87
C THR A 80 -3.71 -2.31 -3.65
N VAL A 81 -4.18 -1.32 -4.41
CA VAL A 81 -5.37 -1.44 -5.24
C VAL A 81 -5.23 -0.59 -6.50
N THR A 82 -5.69 -1.13 -7.63
CA THR A 82 -5.95 -0.35 -8.84
C THR A 82 -7.46 -0.20 -8.97
N ARG A 83 -7.95 1.04 -9.05
CA ARG A 83 -9.37 1.34 -9.07
C ARG A 83 -9.69 2.58 -9.87
N THR A 84 -10.93 2.70 -10.34
CA THR A 84 -11.45 3.93 -10.90
C THR A 84 -12.10 4.77 -9.79
N VAL A 85 -11.71 6.04 -9.73
CA VAL A 85 -12.31 7.05 -8.84
C VAL A 85 -13.24 7.89 -9.70
N PRO A 86 -14.57 7.82 -9.51
CA PRO A 86 -15.54 8.45 -10.41
C PRO A 86 -15.40 9.97 -10.55
N GLU A 87 -15.03 10.64 -9.46
CA GLU A 87 -14.90 12.11 -9.38
C GLU A 87 -13.43 12.44 -9.00
N GLY A 88 -12.48 11.67 -9.57
CA GLY A 88 -11.08 11.69 -9.13
C GLY A 88 -10.27 12.88 -9.65
N ALA A 89 -10.75 13.60 -10.66
CA ALA A 89 -10.13 14.83 -11.14
C ALA A 89 -11.17 15.91 -11.34
N ILE A 90 -10.86 17.10 -10.83
CA ILE A 90 -11.66 18.31 -11.08
C ILE A 90 -10.89 19.18 -12.05
N CYS A 91 -11.41 19.32 -13.26
CA CYS A 91 -10.77 20.10 -14.31
C CYS A 91 -11.42 21.48 -14.44
N PRO A 92 -10.65 22.58 -14.55
CA PRO A 92 -11.19 23.84 -15.04
C PRO A 92 -11.54 23.73 -16.52
N ALA A 93 -12.47 24.53 -16.99
CA ALA A 93 -12.66 24.70 -18.44
C ALA A 93 -11.40 25.33 -19.05
N TYR A 94 -10.92 24.79 -20.15
CA TYR A 94 -9.72 25.31 -20.82
C TYR A 94 -9.81 25.16 -22.34
N THR A 95 -8.99 25.93 -23.04
CA THR A 95 -8.83 25.83 -24.49
C THR A 95 -7.41 25.37 -24.77
N ALA A 96 -7.27 24.33 -25.59
CA ALA A 96 -6.00 23.81 -26.05
C ALA A 96 -6.01 23.70 -27.58
N PHE A 97 -4.81 23.62 -28.18
CA PHE A 97 -4.68 23.37 -29.61
C PHE A 97 -4.52 21.86 -29.84
N VAL A 98 -5.34 21.30 -30.73
CA VAL A 98 -5.20 19.97 -31.29
C VAL A 98 -4.66 20.11 -32.69
N GLY A 99 -3.33 19.99 -32.86
CA GLY A 99 -2.64 20.45 -34.04
C GLY A 99 -2.71 21.98 -34.17
N GLU A 100 -3.25 22.50 -35.27
CA GLU A 100 -3.44 23.94 -35.51
C GLU A 100 -4.84 24.45 -35.13
N THR A 101 -5.72 23.55 -34.69
CA THR A 101 -7.12 23.89 -34.42
C THR A 101 -7.36 24.12 -32.94
N PRO A 102 -7.93 25.27 -32.52
CA PRO A 102 -8.32 25.46 -31.13
C PRO A 102 -9.51 24.55 -30.81
N ALA A 103 -9.39 23.83 -29.69
CA ALA A 103 -10.44 23.01 -29.12
C ALA A 103 -10.73 23.46 -27.68
N SER A 104 -12.01 23.64 -27.38
CA SER A 104 -12.46 23.96 -26.03
C SER A 104 -12.85 22.69 -25.30
N PHE A 105 -12.40 22.57 -24.05
CA PHE A 105 -12.72 21.48 -23.14
C PHE A 105 -13.54 22.02 -21.99
N ASP A 106 -14.67 21.39 -21.74
CA ASP A 106 -15.51 21.75 -20.60
C ASP A 106 -14.84 21.29 -19.32
N GLY A 107 -14.91 22.13 -18.28
CA GLY A 107 -14.48 21.77 -16.94
C GLY A 107 -15.45 20.76 -16.31
N GLY A 108 -15.12 20.30 -15.10
CA GLY A 108 -15.97 19.45 -14.28
C GLY A 108 -15.23 18.28 -13.65
N GLU A 109 -16.01 17.39 -13.06
CA GLU A 109 -15.52 16.18 -12.42
C GLU A 109 -15.38 15.05 -13.45
N HIS A 110 -14.23 14.39 -13.43
CA HIS A 110 -13.93 13.31 -14.35
C HIS A 110 -13.45 12.07 -13.61
N PRO A 111 -13.83 10.86 -14.08
CA PRO A 111 -13.29 9.63 -13.53
C PRO A 111 -11.81 9.50 -13.88
N VAL A 112 -11.03 8.96 -12.94
CA VAL A 112 -9.62 8.64 -13.14
C VAL A 112 -9.33 7.23 -12.65
N THR A 113 -8.40 6.55 -13.31
CA THR A 113 -7.87 5.27 -12.85
C THR A 113 -6.60 5.52 -12.06
N VAL A 114 -6.56 4.98 -10.85
CA VAL A 114 -5.42 5.15 -9.95
C VAL A 114 -4.88 3.80 -9.50
N ASN A 115 -3.57 3.74 -9.30
CA ASN A 115 -2.93 2.73 -8.49
C ASN A 115 -2.61 3.37 -7.14
N GLN A 116 -3.19 2.81 -6.08
CA GLN A 116 -3.08 3.34 -4.73
C GLN A 116 -2.49 2.30 -3.80
N TRP A 117 -1.54 2.69 -2.97
CA TRP A 117 -0.99 1.82 -1.95
C TRP A 117 -0.68 2.60 -0.66
N TRP A 118 -0.62 1.87 0.46
CA TRP A 118 -0.17 2.43 1.75
C TRP A 118 0.50 1.35 2.61
N ASP A 119 1.39 1.78 3.46
CA ASP A 119 2.03 0.94 4.46
C ASP A 119 1.23 1.01 5.78
N PRO A 120 0.71 -0.13 6.28
CA PRO A 120 -0.07 -0.15 7.53
C PRO A 120 0.74 0.18 8.79
N ARG A 121 2.07 0.20 8.71
CA ARG A 121 2.94 0.55 9.84
C ARG A 121 3.19 2.05 9.95
N THR A 122 3.42 2.69 8.82
CA THR A 122 3.70 4.13 8.75
C THR A 122 2.45 4.97 8.55
N LEU A 123 1.37 4.34 8.07
CA LEU A 123 0.11 4.99 7.71
C LEU A 123 0.29 6.07 6.63
N THR A 124 1.30 5.89 5.80
CA THR A 124 1.58 6.75 4.64
C THR A 124 1.40 5.96 3.35
N GLY A 125 1.02 6.62 2.29
CA GLY A 125 0.80 6.00 0.99
C GLY A 125 0.95 6.96 -0.17
N GLU A 126 0.76 6.41 -1.36
CA GLU A 126 0.82 7.12 -2.62
C GLU A 126 -0.35 6.74 -3.52
N VAL A 127 -0.74 7.66 -4.37
CA VAL A 127 -1.72 7.49 -5.44
C VAL A 127 -1.06 7.86 -6.75
N ASP A 128 -0.90 6.89 -7.63
CA ASP A 128 -0.42 7.11 -8.99
C ASP A 128 -1.61 7.21 -9.95
N PHE A 129 -1.74 8.31 -10.67
CA PHE A 129 -2.73 8.48 -11.73
C PHE A 129 -2.22 7.82 -13.00
N LEU A 130 -2.92 6.78 -13.48
CA LEU A 130 -2.45 5.94 -14.58
C LEU A 130 -2.77 6.48 -15.97
N GLU A 131 -3.60 7.49 -16.06
CA GLU A 131 -4.04 8.06 -17.34
C GLU A 131 -3.22 9.29 -17.70
N THR A 132 -2.41 9.15 -18.73
CA THR A 132 -1.57 10.23 -19.28
C THR A 132 -2.35 11.25 -20.12
N SER A 133 -3.56 10.90 -20.51
CA SER A 133 -4.47 11.73 -21.31
C SER A 133 -5.73 12.09 -20.55
N ALA A 134 -5.63 12.21 -19.23
CA ALA A 134 -6.76 12.66 -18.43
C ALA A 134 -7.36 13.94 -18.98
N PRO A 135 -8.66 14.15 -18.79
CA PRO A 135 -9.40 15.26 -19.39
C PRO A 135 -8.79 16.65 -19.12
N CYS A 136 -7.95 16.79 -18.11
CA CYS A 136 -7.24 18.04 -17.82
C CYS A 136 -5.81 18.10 -18.36
N GLY A 137 -5.38 17.13 -19.18
CA GLY A 137 -3.98 17.05 -19.62
C GLY A 137 -3.02 16.73 -18.48
N LEU A 138 -3.50 16.03 -17.45
CA LEU A 138 -2.67 15.55 -16.35
C LEU A 138 -1.59 14.62 -16.90
N VAL A 139 -0.35 14.99 -16.76
CA VAL A 139 0.81 14.14 -17.02
C VAL A 139 1.04 13.35 -15.75
N ASP A 140 1.51 12.10 -15.86
CA ASP A 140 1.78 11.19 -14.75
C ASP A 140 1.91 11.89 -13.40
N ARG A 141 0.82 11.89 -12.65
CA ARG A 141 0.76 12.56 -11.36
C ARG A 141 0.81 11.52 -10.27
N ARG A 142 1.64 11.79 -9.30
CA ARG A 142 1.74 11.02 -8.07
C ARG A 142 1.45 11.93 -6.90
N ASP A 143 0.48 11.53 -6.09
CA ASP A 143 0.15 12.22 -4.85
C ASP A 143 0.51 11.35 -3.64
N THR A 144 1.01 11.96 -2.59
CA THR A 144 1.23 11.31 -1.31
C THR A 144 0.08 11.58 -0.36
N PHE A 145 -0.20 10.64 0.54
CA PHE A 145 -1.21 10.82 1.56
C PHE A 145 -0.83 10.19 2.89
N THR A 146 -1.50 10.61 3.93
CA THR A 146 -1.39 10.06 5.28
C THR A 146 -2.75 9.61 5.79
N LEU A 147 -2.72 8.55 6.62
CA LEU A 147 -3.87 8.07 7.36
C LEU A 147 -3.65 8.36 8.84
N THR A 148 -4.60 8.99 9.49
CA THR A 148 -4.56 9.23 10.93
C THR A 148 -5.73 8.54 11.58
N ARG A 149 -5.49 7.61 12.50
CA ARG A 149 -6.55 6.89 13.20
C ARG A 149 -7.29 7.84 14.14
N ILE A 150 -8.63 7.83 14.07
CA ILE A 150 -9.51 8.67 14.90
C ILE A 150 -10.56 7.86 15.68
N GLY A 151 -10.67 6.56 15.42
CA GLY A 151 -11.60 5.68 16.11
C GLY A 151 -11.32 4.19 15.91
#